data_d7be6db6452d8a1a237547bc0a239d92
#
_entry.id   d7be6db6452d8a1a237547bc0a239d92
#
_cell.length_a   1.000
_cell.length_b   1.000
_cell.length_c   1.000
_cell.angle_alpha   90.00
_cell.angle_beta   90.00
_cell.angle_gamma   90.00
#
_symmetry.space_group_name_H-M   'P 1'
#
loop_
_entity.id
_entity.type
_entity.pdbx_description
1 polymer ?
#
loop_
_entity_poly.entity_id
_entity_poly.type
_entity_poly.pdbx_seq_one_letter_code
_entity_poly.pdbx_strand_id
1 'polypeptide(L)'
;YNSAEYMEHCINTVIAGGDEVEVIIVDDGSTKDNTYEIAKRYEQEYPEIVKAVHQENGGHGDAVNTGLKHATGKFFKVVDSDDWVDSKSYKRMLATLRSFEEGEEPDMVIANYVYEKVGAKRKKVIHYENVFPVGQMFTWDDINIGDFKVDQYILMHTVVYRTQLLKDCGLQLPK
;
A
#
# COMPACT_ATOMS: atom_id res chain seq x y z
N TYR A 1 11.62 -2.43 -8.89
CA TYR A 1 12.82 -2.87 -9.61
C TYR A 1 12.45 -3.80 -10.76
N ASN A 2 12.80 -3.42 -12.03
CA ASN A 2 12.50 -4.19 -13.24
C ASN A 2 11.04 -4.67 -13.30
N SER A 3 10.10 -3.73 -13.22
CA SER A 3 8.65 -4.00 -13.08
C SER A 3 7.84 -3.52 -14.29
N ALA A 4 8.46 -3.16 -15.39
CA ALA A 4 7.79 -2.57 -16.55
C ALA A 4 6.61 -3.40 -17.06
N GLU A 5 6.67 -4.72 -16.92
CA GLU A 5 5.62 -5.64 -17.37
C GLU A 5 4.33 -5.52 -16.54
N TYR A 6 4.42 -5.16 -15.25
CA TYR A 6 3.30 -5.24 -14.30
C TYR A 6 2.83 -3.88 -13.80
N MET A 7 3.74 -2.92 -13.62
CA MET A 7 3.52 -1.69 -12.87
C MET A 7 2.38 -0.82 -13.40
N GLU A 8 2.12 -0.81 -14.70
CA GLU A 8 1.07 0.03 -15.28
C GLU A 8 -0.33 -0.38 -14.77
N HIS A 9 -0.56 -1.70 -14.59
CA HIS A 9 -1.83 -2.15 -14.00
C HIS A 9 -1.97 -1.69 -12.56
N CYS A 10 -0.93 -1.85 -11.75
CA CYS A 10 -0.86 -1.35 -10.37
C CYS A 10 -1.19 0.15 -10.33
N ILE A 11 -0.41 0.98 -11.04
CA ILE A 11 -0.53 2.43 -11.03
C ILE A 11 -1.95 2.86 -11.43
N ASN A 12 -2.51 2.30 -12.51
CA ASN A 12 -3.85 2.64 -12.98
C ASN A 12 -4.94 2.37 -11.94
N THR A 13 -4.77 1.35 -11.08
CA THR A 13 -5.74 1.09 -10.03
C THR A 13 -5.63 2.05 -8.86
N VAL A 14 -4.43 2.53 -8.52
CA VAL A 14 -4.23 3.44 -7.37
C VAL A 14 -4.47 4.90 -7.72
N ILE A 15 -4.15 5.37 -8.93
CA ILE A 15 -4.47 6.75 -9.37
C ILE A 15 -5.98 6.99 -9.50
N ALA A 16 -6.77 5.92 -9.56
CA ALA A 16 -8.24 6.02 -9.54
C ALA A 16 -8.80 6.64 -8.25
N GLY A 17 -7.98 6.85 -7.22
CA GLY A 17 -8.31 7.64 -6.04
C GLY A 17 -8.44 9.14 -6.31
N GLY A 18 -7.92 9.64 -7.45
CA GLY A 18 -7.99 11.07 -7.81
C GLY A 18 -7.22 11.95 -6.84
N ASP A 19 -7.74 13.14 -6.59
CA ASP A 19 -7.08 14.19 -5.78
C ASP A 19 -6.93 13.81 -4.28
N GLU A 20 -7.50 12.69 -3.86
CA GLU A 20 -7.39 12.21 -2.48
C GLU A 20 -6.14 11.37 -2.23
N VAL A 21 -5.35 11.08 -3.26
CA VAL A 21 -4.19 10.20 -3.16
C VAL A 21 -2.92 10.85 -3.71
N GLU A 22 -1.81 10.52 -3.10
CA GLU A 22 -0.46 10.76 -3.58
C GLU A 22 0.16 9.40 -3.93
N VAL A 23 0.66 9.23 -5.15
CA VAL A 23 1.26 7.98 -5.63
C VAL A 23 2.76 8.20 -5.83
N ILE A 24 3.57 7.63 -4.96
CA ILE A 24 5.03 7.73 -5.04
C ILE A 24 5.55 6.43 -5.67
N ILE A 25 6.01 6.52 -6.89
CA ILE A 25 6.60 5.40 -7.62
C ILE A 25 8.10 5.41 -7.37
N VAL A 26 8.58 4.46 -6.58
CA VAL A 26 10.02 4.34 -6.30
C VAL A 26 10.62 3.29 -7.22
N ASP A 27 11.47 3.73 -8.12
CA ASP A 27 12.31 2.85 -8.92
C ASP A 27 13.65 2.61 -8.20
N ASP A 28 13.87 1.38 -7.77
CA ASP A 28 15.04 0.95 -7.01
C ASP A 28 16.19 0.53 -7.93
N GLY A 29 16.56 1.40 -8.88
CA GLY A 29 17.71 1.21 -9.76
C GLY A 29 17.48 0.17 -10.85
N SER A 30 16.33 0.18 -11.52
CA SER A 30 16.04 -0.70 -12.66
C SER A 30 17.03 -0.49 -13.78
N THR A 31 17.57 -1.59 -14.32
CA THR A 31 18.60 -1.56 -15.37
C THR A 31 18.30 -2.48 -16.55
N LYS A 32 17.25 -3.31 -16.46
CA LYS A 32 16.94 -4.33 -17.47
C LYS A 32 15.72 -4.00 -18.32
N ASP A 33 14.94 -3.01 -17.90
CA ASP A 33 13.72 -2.60 -18.58
C ASP A 33 13.48 -1.09 -18.41
N ASN A 34 12.37 -0.59 -18.93
CA ASN A 34 12.01 0.82 -18.92
C ASN A 34 11.10 1.20 -17.74
N THR A 35 11.29 0.56 -16.56
CA THR A 35 10.51 0.86 -15.34
C THR A 35 10.51 2.34 -15.00
N TYR A 36 11.68 2.98 -14.98
CA TYR A 36 11.79 4.40 -14.61
C TYR A 36 11.15 5.34 -15.64
N GLU A 37 11.31 5.06 -16.93
CA GLU A 37 10.67 5.83 -18.00
C GLU A 37 9.14 5.76 -17.91
N ILE A 38 8.59 4.61 -17.56
CA ILE A 38 7.16 4.46 -17.30
C ILE A 38 6.74 5.32 -16.09
N ALA A 39 7.49 5.27 -14.99
CA ALA A 39 7.22 6.09 -13.81
C ALA A 39 7.21 7.59 -14.15
N LYS A 40 8.19 8.06 -14.92
CA LYS A 40 8.30 9.45 -15.37
C LYS A 40 7.15 9.86 -16.29
N ARG A 41 6.66 8.96 -17.15
CA ARG A 41 5.50 9.22 -17.99
C ARG A 41 4.25 9.46 -17.12
N TYR A 42 4.01 8.60 -16.13
CA TYR A 42 2.87 8.80 -15.22
C TYR A 42 2.98 10.09 -14.39
N GLU A 43 4.18 10.48 -13.95
CA GLU A 43 4.40 11.77 -13.29
C GLU A 43 4.06 12.95 -14.20
N GLN A 44 4.38 12.87 -15.50
CA GLN A 44 4.03 13.92 -16.47
C GLN A 44 2.53 13.96 -16.77
N GLU A 45 1.86 12.81 -16.84
CA GLU A 45 0.42 12.71 -17.10
C GLU A 45 -0.43 13.12 -15.88
N TYR A 46 0.05 12.87 -14.67
CA TYR A 46 -0.64 13.12 -13.40
C TYR A 46 0.24 13.89 -12.41
N PRO A 47 0.70 15.11 -12.72
CA PRO A 47 1.72 15.81 -11.95
C PRO A 47 1.31 16.16 -10.52
N GLU A 48 -0.01 16.29 -10.25
CA GLU A 48 -0.54 16.58 -8.91
C GLU A 48 -0.72 15.32 -8.04
N ILE A 49 -0.67 14.13 -8.65
CA ILE A 49 -0.96 12.87 -7.98
C ILE A 49 0.29 11.99 -7.92
N VAL A 50 1.04 11.90 -9.01
CA VAL A 50 2.15 10.95 -9.18
C VAL A 50 3.50 11.64 -9.03
N LYS A 51 4.38 11.03 -8.24
CA LYS A 51 5.79 11.40 -8.10
C LYS A 51 6.68 10.20 -8.41
N ALA A 52 7.59 10.35 -9.36
CA ALA A 52 8.58 9.34 -9.72
C ALA A 52 9.91 9.62 -8.99
N VAL A 53 10.39 8.65 -8.24
CA VAL A 53 11.66 8.69 -7.51
C VAL A 53 12.56 7.58 -8.02
N HIS A 54 13.80 7.91 -8.38
CA HIS A 54 14.81 6.93 -8.75
C HIS A 54 15.92 6.91 -7.70
N GLN A 55 16.37 5.73 -7.34
CA GLN A 55 17.49 5.54 -6.42
C GLN A 55 18.43 4.43 -6.90
N GLU A 56 19.63 4.38 -6.34
CA GLU A 56 20.51 3.22 -6.44
C GLU A 56 19.85 2.00 -5.77
N ASN A 57 20.02 0.81 -6.35
CA ASN A 57 19.37 -0.38 -5.83
C ASN A 57 19.77 -0.66 -4.38
N GLY A 58 18.83 -0.50 -3.49
CA GLY A 58 18.94 -0.73 -2.04
C GLY A 58 18.09 -1.88 -1.53
N GLY A 59 17.30 -2.50 -2.40
CA GLY A 59 16.36 -3.56 -2.05
C GLY A 59 14.98 -3.04 -1.65
N HIS A 60 14.04 -3.97 -1.50
CA HIS A 60 12.63 -3.66 -1.28
C HIS A 60 12.40 -2.75 -0.07
N GLY A 61 13.04 -3.06 1.07
CA GLY A 61 12.88 -2.24 2.29
C GLY A 61 13.37 -0.80 2.10
N ASP A 62 14.47 -0.61 1.39
CA ASP A 62 15.02 0.73 1.11
C ASP A 62 14.10 1.53 0.17
N ALA A 63 13.48 0.87 -0.81
CA ALA A 63 12.47 1.49 -1.66
C ALA A 63 11.23 1.94 -0.85
N VAL A 64 10.77 1.13 0.10
CA VAL A 64 9.67 1.51 1.01
C VAL A 64 10.07 2.69 1.92
N ASN A 65 11.30 2.66 2.48
CA ASN A 65 11.82 3.76 3.29
C ASN A 65 11.86 5.08 2.49
N THR A 66 12.29 5.00 1.23
CA THR A 66 12.29 6.15 0.32
C THR A 66 10.88 6.65 0.03
N GLY A 67 9.92 5.74 -0.21
CA GLY A 67 8.52 6.10 -0.36
C GLY A 67 7.98 6.83 0.87
N LEU A 68 8.20 6.30 2.07
CA LEU A 68 7.79 6.93 3.33
C LEU A 68 8.41 8.31 3.56
N LYS A 69 9.69 8.48 3.20
CA LYS A 69 10.38 9.77 3.30
C LYS A 69 9.73 10.85 2.43
N HIS A 70 9.23 10.46 1.26
CA HIS A 70 8.58 11.38 0.32
C HIS A 70 7.08 11.57 0.60
N ALA A 71 6.45 10.68 1.36
CA ALA A 71 5.03 10.72 1.65
C ALA A 71 4.63 11.97 2.44
N THR A 72 3.58 12.66 1.98
CA THR A 72 2.98 13.83 2.61
C THR A 72 1.56 13.56 3.08
N GLY A 73 0.90 12.53 2.55
CA GLY A 73 -0.45 12.14 2.90
C GLY A 73 -0.62 11.71 4.37
N LYS A 74 -1.82 11.88 4.91
CA LYS A 74 -2.19 11.51 6.29
C LYS A 74 -1.99 10.03 6.59
N PHE A 75 -2.24 9.20 5.58
CA PHE A 75 -2.10 7.75 5.65
C PHE A 75 -1.11 7.24 4.59
N PHE A 76 -0.39 6.21 4.92
CA PHE A 76 0.61 5.56 4.07
C PHE A 76 0.26 4.10 3.82
N LYS A 77 0.33 3.69 2.56
CA LYS A 77 0.12 2.30 2.15
C LYS A 77 1.17 1.88 1.13
N VAL A 78 1.74 0.71 1.33
CA VAL A 78 2.59 0.06 0.33
C VAL A 78 1.71 -0.76 -0.63
N VAL A 79 1.99 -0.66 -1.91
CA VAL A 79 1.42 -1.52 -2.96
C VAL A 79 2.59 -1.98 -3.82
N ASP A 80 2.82 -3.28 -3.86
CA ASP A 80 3.87 -3.86 -4.69
C ASP A 80 3.50 -3.72 -6.18
N SER A 81 4.50 -3.58 -7.04
CA SER A 81 4.31 -3.23 -8.45
C SER A 81 3.56 -4.29 -9.27
N ASP A 82 3.50 -5.52 -8.78
CA ASP A 82 2.76 -6.66 -9.34
C ASP A 82 1.40 -6.91 -8.65
N ASP A 83 1.05 -6.08 -7.64
CA ASP A 83 -0.24 -6.08 -6.98
C ASP A 83 -1.15 -4.96 -7.51
N TRP A 84 -2.44 -5.00 -7.16
CA TRP A 84 -3.42 -3.95 -7.50
C TRP A 84 -4.52 -3.86 -6.45
N VAL A 85 -5.30 -2.79 -6.51
CA VAL A 85 -6.44 -2.60 -5.62
C VAL A 85 -7.77 -2.84 -6.36
N ASP A 86 -8.70 -3.55 -5.70
CA ASP A 86 -10.07 -3.67 -6.21
C ASP A 86 -10.79 -2.32 -6.13
N SER A 87 -11.28 -1.82 -7.25
CA SER A 87 -11.86 -0.48 -7.38
C SER A 87 -12.99 -0.20 -6.37
N LYS A 88 -13.85 -1.19 -6.09
CA LYS A 88 -14.97 -1.02 -5.15
C LYS A 88 -14.48 -0.98 -3.70
N SER A 89 -13.54 -1.85 -3.37
CA SER A 89 -12.93 -1.92 -2.03
C SER A 89 -12.06 -0.70 -1.77
N TYR A 90 -11.33 -0.24 -2.77
CA TYR A 90 -10.51 0.97 -2.69
C TYR A 90 -11.33 2.22 -2.40
N LYS A 91 -12.44 2.43 -3.11
CA LYS A 91 -13.38 3.54 -2.85
C LYS A 91 -13.95 3.51 -1.43
N ARG A 92 -14.27 2.31 -0.93
CA ARG A 92 -14.74 2.16 0.47
C ARG A 92 -13.63 2.49 1.46
N MET A 93 -12.41 2.03 1.21
CA MET A 93 -11.25 2.34 2.05
C MET A 93 -11.02 3.85 2.12
N LEU A 94 -10.96 4.55 0.98
CA LEU A 94 -10.80 6.01 0.94
C LEU A 94 -11.94 6.72 1.70
N ALA A 95 -13.19 6.28 1.54
CA ALA A 95 -14.31 6.84 2.28
C ALA A 95 -14.17 6.63 3.81
N THR A 96 -13.68 5.46 4.24
CA THR A 96 -13.39 5.20 5.66
C THR A 96 -12.26 6.09 6.17
N LEU A 97 -11.14 6.20 5.43
CA LEU A 97 -10.02 7.05 5.85
C LEU A 97 -10.42 8.52 5.98
N ARG A 98 -11.31 9.01 5.10
CA ARG A 98 -11.86 10.37 5.13
C ARG A 98 -12.79 10.62 6.32
N SER A 99 -13.45 9.59 6.83
CA SER A 99 -14.41 9.72 7.93
C SER A 99 -13.77 9.91 9.31
N PHE A 100 -12.47 9.70 9.45
CA PHE A 100 -11.78 9.92 10.71
C PHE A 100 -11.59 11.41 10.98
N GLU A 101 -12.02 11.87 12.15
CA GLU A 101 -11.80 13.23 12.62
C GLU A 101 -10.31 13.47 12.95
N GLU A 102 -9.88 14.72 12.88
CA GLU A 102 -8.51 15.08 13.20
C GLU A 102 -8.20 14.80 14.67
N GLY A 103 -7.15 14.02 14.91
CA GLY A 103 -6.75 13.59 16.25
C GLY A 103 -7.41 12.30 16.74
N GLU A 104 -8.37 11.74 16.00
CA GLU A 104 -9.04 10.47 16.31
C GLU A 104 -8.70 9.37 15.30
N GLU A 105 -7.68 9.59 14.46
CA GLU A 105 -7.28 8.62 13.47
C GLU A 105 -6.66 7.38 14.12
N PRO A 106 -6.99 6.18 13.60
CA PRO A 106 -6.31 4.96 14.03
C PRO A 106 -4.84 4.97 13.61
N ASP A 107 -4.01 4.29 14.35
CA ASP A 107 -2.60 4.07 13.98
C ASP A 107 -2.48 3.25 12.71
N MET A 108 -3.43 2.30 12.50
CA MET A 108 -3.50 1.48 11.31
C MET A 108 -4.93 1.07 10.97
N VAL A 109 -5.19 0.84 9.69
CA VAL A 109 -6.42 0.21 9.19
C VAL A 109 -6.02 -1.08 8.49
N ILE A 110 -6.61 -2.20 8.88
CA ILE A 110 -6.33 -3.52 8.31
C ILE A 110 -7.44 -3.88 7.32
N ALA A 111 -7.05 -4.25 6.11
CA ALA A 111 -7.96 -4.66 5.05
C ALA A 111 -7.76 -6.13 4.68
N ASN A 112 -8.83 -6.76 4.19
CA ASN A 112 -8.75 -8.07 3.57
C ASN A 112 -7.92 -8.02 2.29
N TYR A 113 -7.38 -9.16 1.86
CA TYR A 113 -6.68 -9.27 0.59
C TYR A 113 -7.02 -10.55 -0.16
N VAL A 114 -6.64 -10.59 -1.42
CA VAL A 114 -6.98 -11.68 -2.33
C VAL A 114 -5.71 -12.23 -2.96
N TYR A 115 -5.51 -13.54 -2.83
CA TYR A 115 -4.55 -14.24 -3.68
C TYR A 115 -5.17 -14.50 -5.05
N GLU A 116 -4.64 -13.83 -6.06
CA GLU A 116 -5.03 -14.02 -7.46
C GLU A 116 -3.85 -14.58 -8.26
N LYS A 117 -3.81 -15.91 -8.38
CA LYS A 117 -2.74 -16.57 -9.14
C LYS A 117 -3.09 -16.64 -10.61
N VAL A 118 -2.15 -16.23 -11.46
CA VAL A 118 -2.28 -16.34 -12.93
C VAL A 118 -2.65 -17.78 -13.31
N GLY A 119 -3.71 -17.94 -14.10
CA GLY A 119 -4.22 -19.26 -14.54
C GLY A 119 -5.06 -20.01 -13.50
N ALA A 120 -5.23 -19.52 -12.29
CA ALA A 120 -6.10 -20.14 -11.30
C ALA A 120 -7.58 -19.84 -11.56
N LYS A 121 -8.43 -20.88 -11.50
CA LYS A 121 -9.88 -20.73 -11.69
C LYS A 121 -10.60 -20.08 -10.50
N ARG A 122 -9.96 -20.02 -9.33
CA ARG A 122 -10.53 -19.49 -8.09
C ARG A 122 -9.54 -18.57 -7.41
N LYS A 123 -10.06 -17.42 -6.94
CA LYS A 123 -9.36 -16.49 -6.06
C LYS A 123 -9.52 -16.96 -4.62
N LYS A 124 -8.49 -16.78 -3.79
CA LYS A 124 -8.57 -17.02 -2.35
C LYS A 124 -8.60 -15.68 -1.63
N VAL A 125 -9.72 -15.36 -1.00
CA VAL A 125 -9.85 -14.17 -0.17
C VAL A 125 -9.41 -14.50 1.26
N ILE A 126 -8.56 -13.68 1.83
CA ILE A 126 -8.18 -13.74 3.24
C ILE A 126 -8.99 -12.67 3.97
N HIS A 127 -9.82 -13.12 4.87
CA HIS A 127 -10.66 -12.30 5.74
C HIS A 127 -10.10 -12.30 7.15
N TYR A 128 -10.24 -11.19 7.86
CA TYR A 128 -9.77 -11.04 9.25
C TYR A 128 -10.90 -10.93 10.27
N GLU A 129 -12.16 -11.09 9.88
CA GLU A 129 -13.35 -10.96 10.74
C GLU A 129 -13.38 -11.96 11.92
N ASN A 130 -12.60 -13.03 11.85
CA ASN A 130 -12.43 -13.97 12.95
C ASN A 130 -11.43 -13.50 14.00
N VAL A 131 -10.64 -12.47 13.72
CA VAL A 131 -9.59 -11.93 14.59
C VAL A 131 -9.88 -10.50 14.99
N PHE A 132 -10.28 -9.67 14.02
CA PHE A 132 -10.47 -8.24 14.24
C PHE A 132 -11.94 -7.84 14.19
N PRO A 133 -12.39 -6.94 15.08
CA PRO A 133 -13.71 -6.32 15.00
C PRO A 133 -13.88 -5.56 13.69
N VAL A 134 -14.95 -5.88 12.94
CA VAL A 134 -15.19 -5.25 11.65
C VAL A 134 -15.82 -3.87 11.81
N GLY A 135 -15.21 -2.85 11.22
CA GLY A 135 -15.73 -1.47 11.23
C GLY A 135 -15.75 -0.81 12.61
N GLN A 136 -14.87 -1.25 13.50
CA GLN A 136 -14.75 -0.72 14.87
C GLN A 136 -13.28 -0.43 15.18
N MET A 137 -13.06 0.53 16.08
CA MET A 137 -11.75 0.75 16.69
C MET A 137 -11.49 -0.36 17.71
N PHE A 138 -10.25 -0.78 17.78
CA PHE A 138 -9.77 -1.78 18.74
C PHE A 138 -8.32 -1.51 19.13
N THR A 139 -7.87 -2.10 20.22
CA THR A 139 -6.46 -2.14 20.62
C THR A 139 -5.94 -3.58 20.54
N TRP A 140 -4.65 -3.77 20.62
CA TRP A 140 -4.08 -5.12 20.65
C TRP A 140 -4.52 -5.95 21.87
N ASP A 141 -4.91 -5.29 22.96
CA ASP A 141 -5.43 -5.96 24.15
C ASP A 141 -6.81 -6.60 23.92
N ASP A 142 -7.54 -6.14 22.91
CA ASP A 142 -8.84 -6.68 22.51
C ASP A 142 -8.71 -7.91 21.61
N ILE A 143 -7.48 -8.26 21.15
CA ILE A 143 -7.23 -9.27 20.13
C ILE A 143 -6.62 -10.54 20.72
N ASN A 144 -7.25 -11.67 20.44
CA ASN A 144 -6.65 -12.97 20.74
C ASN A 144 -5.84 -13.48 19.54
N ILE A 145 -4.52 -13.45 19.66
CA ILE A 145 -3.59 -13.93 18.62
C ILE A 145 -3.85 -15.41 18.26
N GLY A 146 -4.38 -16.21 19.18
CA GLY A 146 -4.74 -17.61 18.92
C GLY A 146 -5.87 -17.81 17.90
N ASP A 147 -6.61 -16.77 17.56
CA ASP A 147 -7.71 -16.83 16.60
C ASP A 147 -7.26 -16.74 15.13
N PHE A 148 -5.95 -16.44 14.90
CA PHE A 148 -5.39 -16.50 13.56
C PHE A 148 -5.33 -17.92 13.01
N LYS A 149 -5.78 -18.10 11.77
CA LYS A 149 -5.62 -19.37 11.06
C LYS A 149 -4.18 -19.54 10.57
N VAL A 150 -3.77 -20.78 10.31
CA VAL A 150 -2.39 -21.15 9.93
C VAL A 150 -1.84 -20.38 8.71
N ASP A 151 -2.70 -19.95 7.80
CA ASP A 151 -2.35 -19.25 6.55
C ASP A 151 -2.87 -17.80 6.53
N GLN A 152 -3.18 -17.23 7.68
CA GLN A 152 -3.72 -15.89 7.84
C GLN A 152 -2.64 -14.99 8.47
N TYR A 153 -2.01 -14.18 7.62
CA TYR A 153 -0.92 -13.26 8.03
C TYR A 153 -1.36 -11.82 7.81
N ILE A 154 -0.94 -10.92 8.70
CA ILE A 154 -1.00 -9.48 8.43
C ILE A 154 0.21 -9.15 7.57
N LEU A 155 -0.02 -8.88 6.31
CA LEU A 155 1.01 -8.52 5.34
C LEU A 155 1.05 -7.00 5.17
N MET A 156 2.22 -6.45 4.83
CA MET A 156 2.42 -5.01 4.68
C MET A 156 1.39 -4.39 3.71
N HIS A 157 1.09 -5.06 2.61
CA HIS A 157 0.10 -4.60 1.64
C HIS A 157 -1.37 -4.68 2.13
N THR A 158 -1.64 -5.30 3.28
CA THR A 158 -2.99 -5.32 3.87
C THR A 158 -3.26 -4.17 4.81
N VAL A 159 -2.23 -3.42 5.18
CA VAL A 159 -2.30 -2.36 6.17
C VAL A 159 -2.19 -0.98 5.52
N VAL A 160 -2.98 -0.06 6.04
CA VAL A 160 -2.82 1.38 5.82
C VAL A 160 -2.39 1.98 7.16
N TYR A 161 -1.28 2.66 7.20
CA TYR A 161 -0.69 3.23 8.41
C TYR A 161 -0.93 4.73 8.50
N ARG A 162 -1.03 5.26 9.71
CA ARG A 162 -0.92 6.70 9.92
C ARG A 162 0.53 7.14 9.65
N THR A 163 0.74 7.99 8.66
CA THR A 163 2.08 8.38 8.17
C THR A 163 2.96 8.94 9.29
N GLN A 164 2.38 9.82 10.13
CA GLN A 164 3.13 10.46 11.21
C GLN A 164 3.62 9.43 12.24
N LEU A 165 2.84 8.40 12.55
CA LEU A 165 3.26 7.33 13.45
C LEU A 165 4.55 6.65 12.94
N LEU A 166 4.59 6.29 11.66
CA LEU A 166 5.77 5.64 11.07
C LEU A 166 7.01 6.54 11.12
N LYS A 167 6.82 7.85 10.90
CA LYS A 167 7.89 8.84 10.99
C LYS A 167 8.39 9.03 12.43
N ASP A 168 7.47 9.12 13.39
CA ASP A 168 7.79 9.32 14.82
C ASP A 168 8.50 8.10 15.42
N CYS A 169 8.12 6.89 15.00
CA CYS A 169 8.79 5.65 15.39
C CYS A 169 10.20 5.51 14.78
N GLY A 170 10.54 6.35 13.80
CA GLY A 170 11.81 6.22 13.08
C GLY A 170 11.92 4.90 12.33
N LEU A 171 10.80 4.39 11.79
CA LEU A 171 10.76 3.10 11.10
C LEU A 171 11.77 3.05 9.94
N GLN A 172 12.59 2.03 9.97
CA GLN A 172 13.55 1.71 8.91
C GLN A 172 13.44 0.22 8.60
N LEU A 173 13.00 -0.10 7.40
CA LEU A 173 13.01 -1.47 6.93
C LEU A 173 14.43 -1.86 6.50
N PRO A 174 14.87 -3.11 6.76
CA PRO A 174 16.16 -3.60 6.28
C PRO A 174 16.17 -3.69 4.76
N LYS A 175 17.40 -3.62 4.22
CA LYS A 175 17.65 -3.81 2.77
C LYS A 175 17.34 -5.21 2.31
#